data_da1dafe5c41fd06827fb98c8c661db28
#
_entry.id   da1dafe5c41fd06827fb98c8c661db28
#
_cell.length_a   1.000
_cell.length_b   1.000
_cell.length_c   1.000
_cell.angle_alpha   90.00
_cell.angle_beta   90.00
_cell.angle_gamma   90.00
#
_symmetry.space_group_name_H-M   'P 1'
#
loop_
_entity.id
_entity.type
_entity.pdbx_description
1 polymer ?
#
loop_
_entity_poly.entity_id
_entity_poly.type
_entity_poly.pdbx_seq_one_letter_code
_entity_poly.pdbx_strand_id
1 'polypeptide(L)'
;IVKIIKPKNILEIGTFTGLSALTMGLAMDKNSKLTALDKNKETSDVAMSFFKKAKIDDKINLLIDNAIVSLENLYNQYKKFDLIFIDADKENYINYFNNALNILDNNGIIVVDNVLWYGDVVNQNKKDRLTLKIREFNKFIKDDNRVENLILPIGDGLSVCRKI
;
A
#
# COMPACT_ATOMS: atom_id res chain seq x y z
N ILE A 1 -7.34 8.09 -7.74
CA ILE A 1 -6.53 8.56 -6.60
C ILE A 1 -5.22 9.16 -7.11
N VAL A 2 -4.32 8.41 -7.77
CA VAL A 2 -3.00 8.91 -8.24
C VAL A 2 -3.11 10.19 -9.07
N LYS A 3 -4.03 10.24 -10.04
CA LYS A 3 -4.26 11.44 -10.88
C LYS A 3 -4.81 12.65 -10.09
N ILE A 4 -5.47 12.42 -8.96
CA ILE A 4 -6.01 13.49 -8.09
C ILE A 4 -4.89 14.02 -7.19
N ILE A 5 -4.14 13.13 -6.53
CA ILE A 5 -3.09 13.48 -5.57
C ILE A 5 -1.83 14.00 -6.28
N LYS A 6 -1.51 13.46 -7.48
CA LYS A 6 -0.28 13.73 -8.25
C LYS A 6 0.98 13.54 -7.39
N PRO A 7 1.14 12.36 -6.75
CA PRO A 7 2.29 12.09 -5.89
C PRO A 7 3.58 12.07 -6.70
N LYS A 8 4.68 12.57 -6.11
CA LYS A 8 6.03 12.48 -6.67
C LYS A 8 6.66 11.13 -6.35
N ASN A 9 6.48 10.65 -5.13
CA ASN A 9 7.02 9.40 -4.64
C ASN A 9 5.89 8.50 -4.13
N ILE A 10 5.73 7.34 -4.75
CA ILE A 10 4.74 6.33 -4.37
C ILE A 10 5.48 5.13 -3.77
N LEU A 11 4.94 4.56 -2.71
CA LEU A 11 5.35 3.27 -2.18
C LEU A 11 4.19 2.28 -2.30
N GLU A 12 4.48 1.07 -2.75
CA GLU A 12 3.54 -0.06 -2.71
C GLU A 12 4.10 -1.16 -1.82
N ILE A 13 3.27 -1.70 -0.94
CA ILE A 13 3.59 -2.82 -0.06
C ILE A 13 2.71 -4.01 -0.46
N GLY A 14 3.33 -5.00 -1.11
CA GLY A 14 2.64 -6.13 -1.75
C GLY A 14 2.37 -5.86 -3.23
N THR A 15 3.33 -6.22 -4.09
CA THR A 15 3.26 -5.95 -5.53
C THR A 15 2.70 -7.13 -6.32
N PHE A 16 2.97 -8.37 -5.87
CA PHE A 16 2.58 -9.60 -6.55
C PHE A 16 2.97 -9.59 -8.04
N THR A 17 2.03 -9.78 -8.97
CA THR A 17 2.28 -9.74 -10.42
C THR A 17 2.26 -8.33 -11.01
N GLY A 18 2.15 -7.27 -10.17
CA GLY A 18 2.37 -5.89 -10.53
C GLY A 18 1.17 -5.13 -11.12
N LEU A 19 -0.07 -5.62 -10.99
CA LEU A 19 -1.23 -4.96 -11.57
C LEU A 19 -1.46 -3.55 -11.00
N SER A 20 -1.42 -3.39 -9.70
CA SER A 20 -1.57 -2.11 -8.99
C SER A 20 -0.39 -1.17 -9.30
N ALA A 21 0.85 -1.66 -9.20
CA ALA A 21 2.04 -0.88 -9.57
C ALA A 21 2.01 -0.40 -11.03
N LEU A 22 1.62 -1.28 -11.97
CA LEU A 22 1.44 -0.93 -13.38
C LEU A 22 0.40 0.18 -13.55
N THR A 23 -0.75 0.02 -12.89
CA THR A 23 -1.86 1.00 -12.98
C THR A 23 -1.46 2.34 -12.39
N MET A 24 -0.80 2.36 -11.23
CA MET A 24 -0.27 3.58 -10.63
C MET A 24 0.83 4.19 -11.48
N GLY A 25 1.74 3.39 -12.01
CA GLY A 25 2.83 3.82 -12.87
C GLY A 25 2.37 4.49 -14.17
N LEU A 26 1.28 4.00 -14.77
CA LEU A 26 0.65 4.60 -15.94
C LEU A 26 -0.13 5.89 -15.60
N ALA A 27 -0.60 6.01 -14.35
CA ALA A 27 -1.40 7.16 -13.90
C ALA A 27 -0.56 8.32 -13.35
N MET A 28 0.67 8.05 -12.89
CA MET A 28 1.54 9.05 -12.28
C MET A 28 2.21 9.97 -13.31
N ASP A 29 2.64 11.13 -12.88
CA ASP A 29 3.33 12.11 -13.71
C ASP A 29 4.71 11.58 -14.20
N LYS A 30 5.25 12.23 -15.26
CA LYS A 30 6.50 11.80 -15.91
C LYS A 30 7.68 11.70 -14.96
N ASN A 31 7.78 12.63 -13.99
CA ASN A 31 8.89 12.72 -13.05
C ASN A 31 8.64 11.99 -11.72
N SER A 32 7.47 11.37 -11.56
CA SER A 32 7.15 10.58 -10.36
C SER A 32 7.86 9.24 -10.39
N LYS A 33 8.12 8.70 -9.20
CA LYS A 33 8.73 7.39 -8.99
C LYS A 33 7.85 6.52 -8.09
N LEU A 34 7.86 5.24 -8.35
CA LEU A 34 7.18 4.23 -7.54
C LEU A 34 8.23 3.24 -7.02
N THR A 35 8.24 3.02 -5.70
CA THR A 35 8.96 1.92 -5.07
C THR A 35 7.95 0.83 -4.75
N ALA A 36 8.20 -0.39 -5.23
CA ALA A 36 7.32 -1.54 -5.07
C ALA A 36 8.02 -2.61 -4.23
N LEU A 37 7.37 -3.10 -3.17
CA LEU A 37 7.92 -4.11 -2.27
C LEU A 37 7.20 -5.44 -2.47
N ASP A 38 7.96 -6.51 -2.70
CA ASP A 38 7.45 -7.88 -2.67
C ASP A 38 8.55 -8.84 -2.21
N LYS A 39 8.17 -9.95 -1.59
CA LYS A 39 9.13 -10.98 -1.16
C LYS A 39 9.34 -12.09 -2.19
N ASN A 40 8.45 -12.20 -3.18
CA ASN A 40 8.45 -13.30 -4.14
C ASN A 40 9.11 -12.86 -5.45
N LYS A 41 10.27 -13.46 -5.74
CA LYS A 41 11.02 -13.15 -6.96
C LYS A 41 10.28 -13.54 -8.25
N GLU A 42 9.58 -14.67 -8.27
CA GLU A 42 8.92 -15.17 -9.48
C GLU A 42 7.79 -14.23 -9.92
N THR A 43 6.91 -13.82 -8.99
CA THR A 43 5.85 -12.86 -9.27
C THR A 43 6.41 -11.47 -9.61
N SER A 44 7.51 -11.07 -8.96
CA SER A 44 8.24 -9.83 -9.27
C SER A 44 8.85 -9.81 -10.67
N ASP A 45 9.39 -10.94 -11.15
CA ASP A 45 9.90 -11.06 -12.53
C ASP A 45 8.76 -10.93 -13.55
N VAL A 46 7.57 -11.47 -13.24
CA VAL A 46 6.36 -11.26 -14.05
C VAL A 46 5.97 -9.79 -14.07
N ALA A 47 5.90 -9.13 -12.91
CA ALA A 47 5.60 -7.70 -12.79
C ALA A 47 6.56 -6.86 -13.65
N MET A 48 7.87 -7.09 -13.50
CA MET A 48 8.89 -6.39 -14.27
C MET A 48 8.72 -6.56 -15.79
N SER A 49 8.30 -7.74 -16.25
CA SER A 49 8.04 -7.99 -17.67
C SER A 49 6.91 -7.09 -18.21
N PHE A 50 5.86 -6.85 -17.42
CA PHE A 50 4.76 -5.95 -17.80
C PHE A 50 5.17 -4.48 -17.70
N PHE A 51 5.98 -4.09 -16.72
CA PHE A 51 6.51 -2.72 -16.61
C PHE A 51 7.34 -2.35 -17.85
N LYS A 52 8.20 -3.27 -18.31
CA LYS A 52 8.98 -3.10 -19.55
C LYS A 52 8.09 -3.01 -20.80
N LYS A 53 7.07 -3.88 -20.93
CA LYS A 53 6.11 -3.81 -22.05
C LYS A 53 5.36 -2.47 -22.08
N ALA A 54 5.04 -1.92 -20.91
CA ALA A 54 4.38 -0.62 -20.77
C ALA A 54 5.36 0.58 -20.88
N LYS A 55 6.67 0.34 -20.95
CA LYS A 55 7.74 1.37 -20.99
C LYS A 55 7.69 2.32 -19.78
N ILE A 56 7.51 1.74 -18.58
CA ILE A 56 7.48 2.47 -17.31
C ILE A 56 8.45 1.86 -16.28
N ASP A 57 9.25 0.89 -16.67
CA ASP A 57 10.22 0.22 -15.82
C ASP A 57 11.31 1.16 -15.27
N ASP A 58 11.61 2.24 -15.98
CA ASP A 58 12.50 3.32 -15.53
C ASP A 58 11.91 4.15 -14.36
N LYS A 59 10.60 4.08 -14.14
CA LYS A 59 9.90 4.79 -13.07
C LYS A 59 9.66 3.93 -11.83
N ILE A 60 9.80 2.61 -11.95
CA ILE A 60 9.47 1.65 -10.89
C ILE A 60 10.74 1.01 -10.34
N ASN A 61 10.98 1.22 -9.04
CA ASN A 61 12.04 0.54 -8.29
C ASN A 61 11.43 -0.64 -7.53
N LEU A 62 11.66 -1.87 -8.01
CA LEU A 62 11.14 -3.08 -7.39
C LEU A 62 12.17 -3.67 -6.43
N LEU A 63 11.82 -3.73 -5.13
CA LEU A 63 12.65 -4.29 -4.06
C LEU A 63 12.10 -5.65 -3.67
N ILE A 64 12.93 -6.69 -3.79
CA ILE A 64 12.54 -8.08 -3.51
C ILE A 64 13.14 -8.49 -2.17
N ASP A 65 12.36 -8.30 -1.09
CA ASP A 65 12.75 -8.62 0.28
C ASP A 65 11.50 -8.66 1.19
N ASN A 66 11.69 -9.03 2.45
CA ASN A 66 10.65 -8.86 3.47
C ASN A 66 10.25 -7.38 3.57
N ALA A 67 8.94 -7.10 3.53
CA ALA A 67 8.44 -5.72 3.49
C ALA A 67 8.83 -4.92 4.75
N ILE A 68 8.85 -5.54 5.94
CA ILE A 68 9.27 -4.83 7.17
C ILE A 68 10.73 -4.42 7.08
N VAL A 69 11.62 -5.33 6.63
CA VAL A 69 13.04 -5.03 6.44
C VAL A 69 13.24 -3.91 5.42
N SER A 70 12.51 -3.97 4.31
CA SER A 70 12.54 -2.92 3.28
C SER A 70 12.08 -1.57 3.82
N LEU A 71 11.00 -1.54 4.63
CA LEU A 71 10.49 -0.32 5.26
C LEU A 71 11.48 0.29 6.25
N GLU A 72 12.14 -0.53 7.07
CA GLU A 72 13.21 -0.10 7.98
C GLU A 72 14.40 0.48 7.21
N ASN A 73 14.82 -0.17 6.12
CA ASN A 73 15.90 0.32 5.26
C ASN A 73 15.54 1.66 4.61
N LEU A 74 14.31 1.82 4.11
CA LEU A 74 13.82 3.08 3.55
C LEU A 74 13.78 4.20 4.60
N TYR A 75 13.37 3.89 5.84
CA TYR A 75 13.40 4.83 6.96
C TYR A 75 14.84 5.28 7.28
N ASN A 76 15.78 4.35 7.39
CA ASN A 76 17.19 4.62 7.67
C ASN A 76 17.88 5.42 6.56
N GLN A 77 17.37 5.32 5.32
CA GLN A 77 17.80 6.12 4.17
C GLN A 77 17.10 7.48 4.07
N TYR A 78 16.29 7.86 5.07
CA TYR A 78 15.50 9.10 5.08
C TYR A 78 14.59 9.27 3.86
N LYS A 79 14.12 8.16 3.27
CA LYS A 79 13.17 8.20 2.16
C LYS A 79 11.80 8.67 2.65
N LYS A 80 11.12 9.46 1.82
CA LYS A 80 9.78 9.97 2.08
C LYS A 80 8.86 9.72 0.89
N PHE A 81 7.58 9.52 1.17
CA PHE A 81 6.56 9.18 0.19
C PHE A 81 5.31 10.05 0.37
N ASP A 82 4.72 10.46 -0.75
CA ASP A 82 3.47 11.24 -0.76
C ASP A 82 2.24 10.33 -0.70
N LEU A 83 2.36 9.13 -1.28
CA LEU A 83 1.31 8.13 -1.34
C LEU A 83 1.90 6.76 -1.03
N ILE A 84 1.27 6.03 -0.10
CA ILE A 84 1.63 4.65 0.20
C ILE A 84 0.40 3.77 0.00
N PHE A 85 0.53 2.70 -0.79
CA PHE A 85 -0.51 1.70 -1.02
C PHE A 85 -0.13 0.40 -0.32
N ILE A 86 -1.04 -0.16 0.48
CA ILE A 86 -0.84 -1.39 1.24
C ILE A 86 -1.84 -2.44 0.77
N ASP A 87 -1.35 -3.48 0.10
CA ASP A 87 -2.10 -4.67 -0.30
C ASP A 87 -1.21 -5.92 -0.16
N ALA A 88 -0.88 -6.25 1.07
CA ALA A 88 -0.03 -7.40 1.42
C ALA A 88 -0.78 -8.39 2.33
N ASP A 89 -0.05 -9.20 3.10
CA ASP A 89 -0.64 -10.12 4.06
C ASP A 89 -1.36 -9.38 5.20
N LYS A 90 -2.62 -9.71 5.40
CA LYS A 90 -3.56 -8.99 6.27
C LYS A 90 -3.18 -9.06 7.76
N GLU A 91 -2.40 -10.06 8.13
CA GLU A 91 -1.91 -10.23 9.51
C GLU A 91 -0.94 -9.14 9.94
N ASN A 92 -0.22 -8.54 8.99
CA ASN A 92 0.78 -7.51 9.24
C ASN A 92 0.30 -6.09 8.93
N TYR A 93 -0.97 -5.86 8.63
CA TYR A 93 -1.50 -4.55 8.23
C TYR A 93 -1.17 -3.44 9.25
N ILE A 94 -1.35 -3.69 10.56
CA ILE A 94 -1.01 -2.70 11.60
C ILE A 94 0.50 -2.39 11.60
N ASN A 95 1.34 -3.42 11.43
CA ASN A 95 2.79 -3.24 11.37
C ASN A 95 3.20 -2.44 10.12
N TYR A 96 2.66 -2.80 8.95
CA TYR A 96 2.90 -2.06 7.71
C TYR A 96 2.46 -0.61 7.83
N PHE A 97 1.27 -0.36 8.37
CA PHE A 97 0.74 0.98 8.56
C PHE A 97 1.64 1.84 9.46
N ASN A 98 2.06 1.31 10.62
CA ASN A 98 2.93 2.04 11.54
C ASN A 98 4.29 2.38 10.90
N ASN A 99 4.92 1.43 10.20
CA ASN A 99 6.18 1.69 9.50
C ASN A 99 5.99 2.67 8.35
N ALA A 100 4.91 2.54 7.59
CA ALA A 100 4.55 3.45 6.50
C ALA A 100 4.39 4.89 7.00
N LEU A 101 3.74 5.08 8.16
CA LEU A 101 3.51 6.40 8.74
C LEU A 101 4.82 7.14 9.08
N ASN A 102 5.88 6.41 9.43
CA ASN A 102 7.21 6.98 9.73
C ASN A 102 7.90 7.56 8.49
N ILE A 103 7.61 7.00 7.31
CA ILE A 103 8.19 7.40 6.03
C ILE A 103 7.20 8.17 5.14
N LEU A 104 5.98 8.39 5.61
CA LEU A 104 4.99 9.22 4.93
C LEU A 104 5.29 10.70 5.18
N ASP A 105 5.20 11.51 4.13
CA ASP A 105 5.31 12.97 4.23
C ASP A 105 4.11 13.57 5.00
N ASN A 106 4.29 14.80 5.48
CA ASN A 106 3.19 15.56 6.06
C ASN A 106 2.07 15.76 5.03
N ASN A 107 0.82 15.57 5.44
CA ASN A 107 -0.36 15.52 4.56
C ASN A 107 -0.32 14.40 3.50
N GLY A 108 0.64 13.48 3.58
CA GLY A 108 0.69 12.29 2.72
C GLY A 108 -0.49 11.36 2.99
N ILE A 109 -0.72 10.44 2.08
CA ILE A 109 -1.87 9.54 2.10
C ILE A 109 -1.40 8.09 2.11
N ILE A 110 -1.99 7.30 3.02
CA ILE A 110 -1.92 5.84 2.99
C ILE A 110 -3.26 5.32 2.49
N VAL A 111 -3.24 4.41 1.53
CA VAL A 111 -4.41 3.67 1.04
C VAL A 111 -4.20 2.20 1.35
N VAL A 112 -5.16 1.57 2.03
CA VAL A 112 -5.11 0.15 2.40
C VAL A 112 -6.27 -0.59 1.75
N ASP A 113 -5.98 -1.66 1.02
CA ASP A 113 -6.98 -2.44 0.29
C ASP A 113 -7.62 -3.53 1.15
N ASN A 114 -8.76 -4.05 0.70
CA ASN A 114 -9.53 -5.17 1.26
C ASN A 114 -9.98 -4.96 2.71
N VAL A 115 -10.32 -3.75 3.10
CA VAL A 115 -10.75 -3.46 4.48
C VAL A 115 -12.20 -3.84 4.77
N LEU A 116 -13.01 -4.15 3.76
CA LEU A 116 -14.36 -4.69 3.90
C LEU A 116 -14.41 -6.22 3.87
N TRP A 117 -13.40 -6.87 3.29
CA TRP A 117 -13.21 -8.32 3.28
C TRP A 117 -14.49 -9.08 2.87
N TYR A 118 -14.94 -8.86 1.63
CA TYR A 118 -16.17 -9.43 1.07
C TYR A 118 -17.44 -9.14 1.91
N GLY A 119 -17.40 -8.11 2.76
CA GLY A 119 -18.45 -7.80 3.73
C GLY A 119 -18.40 -8.63 5.03
N ASP A 120 -17.46 -9.55 5.16
CA ASP A 120 -17.34 -10.41 6.34
C ASP A 120 -17.01 -9.65 7.62
N VAL A 121 -16.43 -8.44 7.51
CA VAL A 121 -16.13 -7.59 8.68
C VAL A 121 -17.36 -7.22 9.50
N VAL A 122 -18.56 -7.15 8.91
CA VAL A 122 -19.81 -6.82 9.63
C VAL A 122 -20.58 -8.09 10.06
N ASN A 123 -20.22 -9.26 9.57
CA ASN A 123 -20.89 -10.52 9.90
C ASN A 123 -20.31 -11.11 11.20
N GLN A 124 -21.01 -10.92 12.32
CA GLN A 124 -20.55 -11.36 13.65
C GLN A 124 -20.29 -12.89 13.77
N ASN A 125 -20.86 -13.70 12.87
CA ASN A 125 -20.65 -15.15 12.85
C ASN A 125 -19.32 -15.55 12.19
N LYS A 126 -18.71 -14.66 11.41
CA LYS A 126 -17.40 -14.88 10.78
C LYS A 126 -16.29 -14.60 11.80
N LYS A 127 -15.55 -15.66 12.15
CA LYS A 127 -14.49 -15.64 13.18
C LYS A 127 -13.18 -16.24 12.67
N ASP A 128 -13.04 -16.36 11.36
CA ASP A 128 -11.77 -16.79 10.77
C ASP A 128 -10.67 -15.76 11.04
N ARG A 129 -9.42 -16.22 11.02
CA ARG A 129 -8.24 -15.45 11.41
C ARG A 129 -8.11 -14.14 10.64
N LEU A 130 -8.32 -14.17 9.31
CA LEU A 130 -8.11 -12.97 8.48
C LEU A 130 -9.23 -11.95 8.70
N THR A 131 -10.50 -12.37 8.78
CA THR A 131 -11.61 -11.49 9.13
C THR A 131 -11.37 -10.78 10.47
N LEU A 132 -10.88 -11.50 11.48
CA LEU A 132 -10.56 -10.90 12.78
C LEU A 132 -9.42 -9.89 12.66
N LYS A 133 -8.38 -10.16 11.86
CA LYS A 133 -7.26 -9.24 11.64
C LYS A 133 -7.69 -7.96 10.91
N ILE A 134 -8.57 -8.05 9.92
CA ILE A 134 -9.10 -6.85 9.25
C ILE A 134 -9.97 -6.02 10.21
N ARG A 135 -10.81 -6.64 11.05
CA ARG A 135 -11.58 -5.93 12.07
C ARG A 135 -10.67 -5.23 13.08
N GLU A 136 -9.60 -5.91 13.53
CA GLU A 136 -8.59 -5.34 14.41
C GLU A 136 -7.93 -4.11 13.76
N PHE A 137 -7.53 -4.22 12.52
CA PHE A 137 -6.97 -3.12 11.74
C PHE A 137 -7.97 -1.95 11.58
N ASN A 138 -9.22 -2.23 11.18
CA ASN A 138 -10.23 -1.19 11.00
C ASN A 138 -10.50 -0.43 12.31
N LYS A 139 -10.55 -1.15 13.45
CA LYS A 139 -10.68 -0.53 14.76
C LYS A 139 -9.44 0.31 15.10
N PHE A 140 -8.25 -0.23 14.88
CA PHE A 140 -6.99 0.47 15.12
C PHE A 140 -6.93 1.80 14.37
N ILE A 141 -7.24 1.81 13.07
CA ILE A 141 -7.24 3.05 12.25
C ILE A 141 -8.31 4.04 12.71
N LYS A 142 -9.50 3.55 13.07
CA LYS A 142 -10.60 4.41 13.57
C LYS A 142 -10.17 5.20 14.81
N ASP A 143 -9.38 4.58 15.69
CA ASP A 143 -8.98 5.16 16.97
C ASP A 143 -7.61 5.90 16.88
N ASP A 144 -6.97 5.95 15.69
CA ASP A 144 -5.64 6.53 15.49
C ASP A 144 -5.71 8.03 15.23
N ASN A 145 -5.27 8.83 16.20
CA ASN A 145 -5.27 10.30 16.13
C ASN A 145 -4.16 10.89 15.24
N ARG A 146 -3.29 10.06 14.65
CA ARG A 146 -2.22 10.52 13.74
C ARG A 146 -2.71 10.73 12.31
N VAL A 147 -3.93 10.28 12.02
CA VAL A 147 -4.51 10.33 10.67
C VAL A 147 -5.99 10.72 10.71
N GLU A 148 -6.44 11.39 9.67
CA GLU A 148 -7.87 11.41 9.31
C GLU A 148 -8.13 10.24 8.36
N ASN A 149 -9.18 9.47 8.60
CA ASN A 149 -9.47 8.30 7.78
C ASN A 149 -10.91 8.27 7.28
N LEU A 150 -11.10 7.62 6.14
CA LEU A 150 -12.41 7.27 5.60
C LEU A 150 -12.30 5.93 4.85
N ILE A 151 -13.40 5.21 4.76
CA ILE A 151 -13.49 4.00 3.92
C ILE A 151 -14.30 4.33 2.66
N LEU A 152 -13.68 4.07 1.49
CA LEU A 152 -14.35 4.10 0.21
C LEU A 152 -14.84 2.68 -0.12
N PRO A 153 -16.15 2.45 -0.35
CA PRO A 153 -16.70 1.13 -0.68
C PRO A 153 -16.50 0.82 -2.18
N ILE A 154 -15.25 0.84 -2.62
CA ILE A 154 -14.83 0.52 -3.98
C ILE A 154 -14.06 -0.80 -3.93
N GLY A 155 -14.39 -1.75 -4.83
CA GLY A 155 -13.81 -3.09 -4.77
C GLY A 155 -14.15 -3.76 -3.45
N ASP A 156 -13.13 -4.25 -2.74
CA ASP A 156 -13.26 -4.86 -1.41
C ASP A 156 -12.99 -3.86 -0.26
N GLY A 157 -13.21 -2.58 -0.53
CA GLY A 157 -13.06 -1.46 0.40
C GLY A 157 -11.63 -0.93 0.50
N LEU A 158 -11.49 0.37 0.29
CA LEU A 158 -10.24 1.09 0.47
C LEU A 158 -10.31 1.97 1.72
N SER A 159 -9.44 1.74 2.70
CA SER A 159 -9.21 2.70 3.77
C SER A 159 -8.24 3.77 3.28
N VAL A 160 -8.66 5.03 3.30
CA VAL A 160 -7.85 6.18 2.89
C VAL A 160 -7.53 7.00 4.13
N CYS A 161 -6.25 7.10 4.46
CA CYS A 161 -5.76 7.74 5.67
C CYS A 161 -4.82 8.89 5.30
N ARG A 162 -5.15 10.12 5.69
CA ARG A 162 -4.31 11.31 5.54
C ARG A 162 -3.56 11.59 6.84
N LYS A 163 -2.24 11.71 6.78
CA LYS A 163 -1.42 12.10 7.93
C LYS A 163 -1.72 13.55 8.35
N ILE A 164 -1.93 13.75 9.66
CA ILE A 164 -2.16 15.07 10.27
C ILE A 164 -0.83 15.74 10.62
#